data_6d4029e2c96cdb658ba631135be070a4
#
_entry.id   6d4029e2c96cdb658ba631135be070a4
#
_cell.length_a   1.000
_cell.length_b   1.000
_cell.length_c   1.000
_cell.angle_alpha   90.00
_cell.angle_beta   90.00
_cell.angle_gamma   90.00
#
_symmetry.space_group_name_H-M   'P 1'
#
loop_
_entity.id
_entity.type
_entity.pdbx_description
1 polymer ?
#
loop_
_entity_poly.entity_id
_entity_poly.type
_entity_poly.pdbx_seq_one_letter_code
_entity_poly.pdbx_strand_id
1 'polypeptide(L)'
;MINLPIYVFKDFHIFDKKEKKHFIDIISNDKKQYINDYGIEAFLNNNVEITSCNYTKILYDKFLQHSQDKFRPFNLLENNSTKCYALMTNIDNYASVPHDHLNSSIINAVYYLSVPGGEIQFLIDDKWINYQPVENELIIFPNYLKHNTTKNNTKEWRISINMEIMCDYKWR
;
A
#
# COMPACT_ATOMS: atom_id res chain seq x y z
N MET A 1 -17.38 -22.08 0.14
CA MET A 1 -16.86 -20.82 0.66
C MET A 1 -15.47 -20.65 0.06
N ILE A 2 -15.29 -19.73 -0.91
CA ILE A 2 -13.98 -19.44 -1.50
C ILE A 2 -13.21 -18.66 -0.41
N ASN A 3 -12.16 -19.27 0.11
CA ASN A 3 -11.30 -18.61 1.09
C ASN A 3 -10.49 -17.56 0.32
N LEU A 4 -10.94 -16.31 0.35
CA LEU A 4 -10.20 -15.21 -0.27
C LEU A 4 -8.86 -15.04 0.48
N PRO A 5 -7.73 -15.11 -0.19
CA PRO A 5 -6.43 -15.06 0.45
C PRO A 5 -6.05 -13.61 0.81
N ILE A 6 -6.70 -13.06 1.82
CA ILE A 6 -6.29 -11.81 2.46
C ILE A 6 -5.52 -12.19 3.71
N TYR A 7 -4.27 -11.77 3.78
CA TYR A 7 -3.40 -12.05 4.91
C TYR A 7 -3.10 -10.76 5.66
N VAL A 8 -3.43 -10.73 6.95
CA VAL A 8 -3.17 -9.60 7.84
C VAL A 8 -2.07 -9.99 8.82
N PHE A 9 -0.96 -9.29 8.76
CA PHE A 9 0.17 -9.44 9.68
C PHE A 9 0.12 -8.28 10.67
N LYS A 10 -0.38 -8.56 11.87
CA LYS A 10 -0.42 -7.60 12.98
C LYS A 10 0.96 -7.49 13.62
N ASP A 11 1.21 -6.35 14.24
CA ASP A 11 2.48 -6.09 14.95
C ASP A 11 3.72 -6.28 14.06
N PHE A 12 3.60 -5.88 12.80
CA PHE A 12 4.66 -5.99 11.80
C PHE A 12 5.69 -4.86 12.02
N HIS A 13 6.33 -4.88 13.20
CA HIS A 13 7.30 -3.87 13.61
C HIS A 13 8.62 -4.04 12.86
N ILE A 14 8.75 -3.40 11.71
CA ILE A 14 9.99 -3.39 10.92
C ILE A 14 10.89 -2.24 11.34
N PHE A 15 10.29 -1.12 11.75
CA PHE A 15 10.98 0.11 12.06
C PHE A 15 10.86 0.45 13.53
N ASP A 16 11.97 0.91 14.12
CA ASP A 16 11.92 1.54 15.42
C ASP A 16 11.23 2.92 15.33
N LYS A 17 10.98 3.56 16.48
CA LYS A 17 10.29 4.85 16.55
C LYS A 17 11.05 5.97 15.81
N LYS A 18 12.38 5.94 15.80
CA LYS A 18 13.23 6.94 15.14
C LYS A 18 13.22 6.74 13.63
N GLU A 19 13.37 5.51 13.19
CA GLU A 19 13.30 5.12 11.78
C GLU A 19 11.94 5.44 11.17
N LYS A 20 10.87 5.09 11.89
CA LYS A 20 9.50 5.40 11.47
C LYS A 20 9.28 6.91 11.30
N LYS A 21 9.73 7.71 12.27
CA LYS A 21 9.65 9.16 12.17
C LYS A 21 10.44 9.68 10.96
N HIS A 22 11.67 9.21 10.78
CA HIS A 22 12.50 9.63 9.64
C HIS A 22 11.86 9.24 8.29
N PHE A 23 11.24 8.06 8.20
CA PHE A 23 10.53 7.64 6.99
C PHE A 23 9.32 8.56 6.70
N ILE A 24 8.53 8.90 7.72
CA ILE A 24 7.43 9.86 7.58
C ILE A 24 7.93 11.25 7.12
N ASP A 25 9.06 11.71 7.66
CA ASP A 25 9.66 12.98 7.27
C ASP A 25 10.09 12.99 5.79
N ILE A 26 10.69 11.89 5.29
CA ILE A 26 11.03 11.73 3.86
C ILE A 26 9.76 11.84 3.01
N ILE A 27 8.74 11.02 3.30
CA ILE A 27 7.49 11.02 2.54
C ILE A 27 6.82 12.40 2.53
N SER A 28 6.83 13.07 3.68
CA SER A 28 6.24 14.40 3.82
C SER A 28 6.99 15.48 3.04
N ASN A 29 8.31 15.36 2.92
CA ASN A 29 9.12 16.27 2.12
C ASN A 29 8.91 16.02 0.62
N ASP A 30 8.90 14.78 0.18
CA ASP A 30 8.62 14.42 -1.22
C ASP A 30 7.22 14.90 -1.64
N LYS A 31 6.23 14.75 -0.76
CA LYS A 31 4.90 15.32 -0.98
C LYS A 31 4.93 16.83 -1.16
N LYS A 32 5.63 17.56 -0.27
CA LYS A 32 5.71 19.02 -0.36
C LYS A 32 6.35 19.45 -1.67
N GLN A 33 7.43 18.78 -2.06
CA GLN A 33 8.12 19.02 -3.33
C GLN A 33 7.16 18.79 -4.50
N TYR A 34 6.45 17.66 -4.51
CA TYR A 34 5.50 17.33 -5.58
C TYR A 34 4.39 18.37 -5.69
N ILE A 35 3.82 18.84 -4.56
CA ILE A 35 2.79 19.88 -4.56
C ILE A 35 3.34 21.21 -5.09
N ASN A 36 4.57 21.56 -4.74
CA ASN A 36 5.20 22.78 -5.23
C ASN A 36 5.43 22.74 -6.74
N ASP A 37 5.82 21.57 -7.28
CA ASP A 37 6.14 21.41 -8.69
C ASP A 37 4.90 21.28 -9.58
N TYR A 38 3.86 20.62 -9.10
CA TYR A 38 2.70 20.20 -9.91
C TYR A 38 1.34 20.65 -9.38
N GLY A 39 1.28 21.21 -8.18
CA GLY A 39 0.06 21.66 -7.52
C GLY A 39 -0.66 20.55 -6.74
N ILE A 40 -1.57 20.96 -5.85
CA ILE A 40 -2.29 20.06 -4.95
C ILE A 40 -3.25 19.12 -5.71
N GLU A 41 -3.88 19.58 -6.76
CA GLU A 41 -4.82 18.76 -7.55
C GLU A 41 -4.10 17.60 -8.24
N ALA A 42 -2.89 17.83 -8.75
CA ALA A 42 -2.08 16.78 -9.34
C ALA A 42 -1.68 15.73 -8.29
N PHE A 43 -1.38 16.16 -7.07
CA PHE A 43 -1.07 15.25 -5.94
C PHE A 43 -2.28 14.36 -5.57
N LEU A 44 -3.50 14.90 -5.54
CA LEU A 44 -4.70 14.15 -5.19
C LEU A 44 -5.02 13.05 -6.21
N ASN A 45 -4.60 13.23 -7.46
CA ASN A 45 -4.85 12.30 -8.54
C ASN A 45 -3.69 11.33 -8.82
N ASN A 46 -2.54 11.52 -8.16
CA ASN A 46 -1.33 10.73 -8.39
C ASN A 46 -0.70 10.29 -7.06
N ASN A 47 -0.28 9.04 -7.01
CA ASN A 47 0.48 8.52 -5.89
C ASN A 47 1.93 9.01 -5.98
N VAL A 48 2.52 9.38 -4.85
CA VAL A 48 3.94 9.74 -4.79
C VAL A 48 4.77 8.45 -4.77
N GLU A 49 5.51 8.18 -5.83
CA GLU A 49 6.43 7.04 -5.88
C GLU A 49 7.64 7.29 -4.97
N ILE A 50 7.91 6.33 -4.07
CA ILE A 50 9.03 6.42 -3.10
C ILE A 50 10.02 5.27 -3.36
N THR A 51 10.37 5.06 -4.61
CA THR A 51 11.17 3.90 -5.03
C THR A 51 12.63 3.92 -4.59
N SER A 52 13.16 5.06 -4.20
CA SER A 52 14.60 5.24 -3.92
C SER A 52 14.97 5.26 -2.42
N CYS A 53 14.02 5.02 -1.52
CA CYS A 53 14.25 5.07 -0.08
C CYS A 53 14.68 3.69 0.47
N ASN A 54 15.70 3.65 1.34
CA ASN A 54 16.12 2.41 1.99
C ASN A 54 15.00 1.72 2.78
N TYR A 55 14.07 2.48 3.34
CA TYR A 55 12.93 1.94 4.09
C TYR A 55 11.96 1.19 3.18
N THR A 56 11.74 1.68 1.95
CA THR A 56 10.89 0.98 0.98
C THR A 56 11.50 -0.34 0.55
N LYS A 57 12.83 -0.40 0.41
CA LYS A 57 13.52 -1.66 0.12
C LYS A 57 13.33 -2.69 1.24
N ILE A 58 13.52 -2.28 2.50
CA ILE A 58 13.32 -3.16 3.66
C ILE A 58 11.88 -3.69 3.70
N LEU A 59 10.89 -2.81 3.54
CA LEU A 59 9.48 -3.20 3.47
C LEU A 59 9.22 -4.19 2.34
N TYR A 60 9.77 -3.89 1.18
CA TYR A 60 9.59 -4.71 0.00
C TYR A 60 10.18 -6.12 0.16
N ASP A 61 11.39 -6.23 0.69
CA ASP A 61 12.04 -7.53 0.95
C ASP A 61 11.19 -8.37 1.92
N LYS A 62 10.62 -7.74 2.95
CA LYS A 62 9.69 -8.39 3.88
C LYS A 62 8.37 -8.78 3.22
N PHE A 63 7.82 -7.91 2.38
CA PHE A 63 6.63 -8.22 1.59
C PHE A 63 6.85 -9.43 0.67
N LEU A 64 7.96 -9.48 -0.08
CA LEU A 64 8.32 -10.63 -0.91
C LEU A 64 8.41 -11.92 -0.10
N GLN A 65 9.12 -11.88 1.02
CA GLN A 65 9.30 -13.04 1.88
C GLN A 65 7.95 -13.62 2.33
N HIS A 66 7.07 -12.78 2.85
CA HIS A 66 5.75 -13.21 3.32
C HIS A 66 4.82 -13.63 2.17
N SER A 67 4.90 -12.97 1.02
CA SER A 67 4.13 -13.34 -0.16
C SER A 67 4.54 -14.69 -0.71
N GLN A 68 5.84 -14.98 -0.78
CA GLN A 68 6.36 -16.26 -1.27
C GLN A 68 5.82 -17.44 -0.45
N ASP A 69 5.70 -17.27 0.86
CA ASP A 69 5.18 -18.31 1.74
C ASP A 69 3.68 -18.58 1.55
N LYS A 70 2.92 -17.57 1.17
CA LYS A 70 1.45 -17.61 1.09
C LYS A 70 0.92 -17.89 -0.32
N PHE A 71 1.62 -17.46 -1.36
CA PHE A 71 1.17 -17.53 -2.74
C PHE A 71 1.99 -18.51 -3.59
N ARG A 72 2.36 -19.66 -3.00
CA ARG A 72 2.92 -20.78 -3.77
C ARG A 72 1.89 -21.25 -4.83
N PRO A 73 2.27 -21.59 -6.05
CA PRO A 73 3.60 -22.02 -6.51
C PRO A 73 4.43 -20.92 -7.22
N PHE A 74 4.04 -19.65 -7.16
CA PHE A 74 4.77 -18.60 -7.86
C PHE A 74 6.14 -18.35 -7.24
N ASN A 75 7.19 -18.29 -8.08
CA ASN A 75 8.51 -17.86 -7.63
C ASN A 75 8.61 -16.35 -7.67
N LEU A 76 8.11 -15.69 -6.61
CA LEU A 76 8.07 -14.24 -6.52
C LEU A 76 9.44 -13.60 -6.28
N LEU A 77 10.39 -14.36 -5.74
CA LEU A 77 11.73 -13.87 -5.42
C LEU A 77 12.59 -13.58 -6.66
N GLU A 78 12.24 -14.17 -7.79
CA GLU A 78 12.89 -13.89 -9.07
C GLU A 78 12.30 -12.67 -9.79
N ASN A 79 11.21 -12.12 -9.29
CA ASN A 79 10.58 -10.96 -9.90
C ASN A 79 11.22 -9.69 -9.35
N ASN A 80 12.01 -9.01 -10.17
CA ASN A 80 12.68 -7.75 -9.82
C ASN A 80 11.84 -6.51 -10.16
N SER A 81 10.68 -6.68 -10.76
CA SER A 81 9.80 -5.57 -11.14
C SER A 81 8.80 -5.29 -10.03
N THR A 82 9.00 -4.18 -9.35
CA THR A 82 8.23 -3.79 -8.17
C THR A 82 7.81 -2.34 -8.24
N LYS A 83 6.63 -2.09 -7.73
CA LYS A 83 6.14 -0.74 -7.54
C LYS A 83 5.88 -0.51 -6.06
N CYS A 84 6.42 0.59 -5.55
CA CYS A 84 6.24 0.99 -4.15
C CYS A 84 5.97 2.49 -4.10
N TYR A 85 4.87 2.88 -3.46
CA TYR A 85 4.47 4.27 -3.35
C TYR A 85 3.74 4.54 -2.05
N ALA A 86 3.84 5.78 -1.56
CA ALA A 86 3.07 6.22 -0.41
C ALA A 86 1.74 6.86 -0.86
N LEU A 87 0.68 6.51 -0.17
CA LEU A 87 -0.60 7.20 -0.22
C LEU A 87 -0.81 7.96 1.08
N MET A 88 -1.01 9.28 0.95
CA MET A 88 -1.28 10.16 2.09
C MET A 88 -2.67 10.77 1.96
N THR A 89 -3.52 10.52 2.94
CA THR A 89 -4.90 11.04 2.97
C THR A 89 -5.24 11.68 4.31
N ASN A 90 -6.07 12.72 4.29
CA ASN A 90 -6.69 13.32 5.46
C ASN A 90 -8.09 13.83 5.09
N ILE A 91 -8.75 14.57 6.00
CA ILE A 91 -10.10 15.08 5.75
C ILE A 91 -10.19 16.02 4.54
N ASP A 92 -9.14 16.76 4.26
CA ASP A 92 -9.11 17.77 3.19
C ASP A 92 -8.57 17.21 1.86
N ASN A 93 -7.83 16.09 1.93
CA ASN A 93 -7.12 15.51 0.80
C ASN A 93 -7.42 14.01 0.71
N TYR A 94 -8.55 13.69 0.15
CA TYR A 94 -9.00 12.33 -0.03
C TYR A 94 -9.48 12.13 -1.47
N ALA A 95 -8.82 11.21 -2.16
CA ALA A 95 -9.30 10.65 -3.41
C ALA A 95 -9.11 9.13 -3.35
N SER A 96 -10.21 8.40 -3.41
CA SER A 96 -10.17 6.95 -3.53
C SER A 96 -11.32 6.50 -4.41
N VAL A 97 -10.98 5.70 -5.41
CA VAL A 97 -11.93 5.09 -6.33
C VAL A 97 -11.78 3.57 -6.19
N PRO A 98 -12.90 2.83 -6.09
CA PRO A 98 -12.85 1.37 -6.09
C PRO A 98 -12.13 0.83 -7.32
N HIS A 99 -11.07 0.04 -7.13
CA HIS A 99 -10.24 -0.51 -8.20
C HIS A 99 -9.68 -1.89 -7.87
N ASP A 100 -9.16 -2.53 -8.86
CA ASP A 100 -8.34 -3.75 -8.77
C ASP A 100 -7.01 -3.56 -9.51
N HIS A 101 -6.17 -4.56 -9.50
CA HIS A 101 -4.85 -4.54 -10.13
C HIS A 101 -4.66 -5.64 -11.17
N LEU A 102 -5.74 -6.14 -11.77
CA LEU A 102 -5.71 -7.26 -12.72
C LEU A 102 -4.72 -7.06 -13.88
N ASN A 103 -4.53 -5.82 -14.30
CA ASN A 103 -3.68 -5.47 -15.44
C ASN A 103 -2.27 -4.99 -15.05
N SER A 104 -1.96 -4.88 -13.76
CA SER A 104 -0.71 -4.25 -13.31
C SER A 104 0.13 -5.13 -12.39
N SER A 105 -0.48 -5.93 -11.52
CA SER A 105 0.26 -6.72 -10.54
C SER A 105 -0.24 -8.15 -10.45
N ILE A 106 0.46 -8.99 -9.70
CA ILE A 106 0.03 -10.34 -9.31
C ILE A 106 -0.49 -10.31 -7.88
N ILE A 107 0.23 -9.65 -7.00
CA ILE A 107 -0.04 -9.55 -5.57
C ILE A 107 0.20 -8.13 -5.13
N ASN A 108 -0.64 -7.67 -4.23
CA ASN A 108 -0.57 -6.34 -3.64
C ASN A 108 -0.39 -6.42 -2.13
N ALA A 109 0.22 -5.40 -1.58
CA ALA A 109 0.29 -5.22 -0.14
C ALA A 109 0.15 -3.76 0.25
N VAL A 110 -0.37 -3.54 1.45
CA VAL A 110 -0.45 -2.23 2.09
C VAL A 110 0.15 -2.32 3.48
N TYR A 111 1.20 -1.55 3.72
CA TYR A 111 1.76 -1.36 5.06
C TYR A 111 1.29 -0.03 5.64
N TYR A 112 0.84 -0.05 6.88
CA TYR A 112 0.27 1.13 7.53
C TYR A 112 1.30 1.81 8.44
N LEU A 113 1.81 2.94 7.97
CA LEU A 113 2.83 3.72 8.68
C LEU A 113 2.20 4.68 9.72
N SER A 114 1.04 5.28 9.39
CA SER A 114 0.26 6.14 10.30
C SER A 114 -1.24 5.98 10.01
N VAL A 115 -2.06 5.77 11.04
CA VAL A 115 -3.50 5.51 10.89
C VAL A 115 -4.33 6.30 11.90
N PRO A 116 -4.50 7.60 11.70
CA PRO A 116 -5.40 8.42 12.54
C PRO A 116 -6.88 8.14 12.25
N GLY A 117 -7.20 7.48 11.13
CA GLY A 117 -8.56 7.10 10.73
C GLY A 117 -8.61 6.53 9.31
N GLY A 118 -9.82 6.17 8.87
CA GLY A 118 -10.08 5.56 7.57
C GLY A 118 -9.83 4.05 7.56
N GLU A 119 -10.70 3.34 6.86
CA GLU A 119 -10.68 1.88 6.71
C GLU A 119 -10.16 1.48 5.34
N ILE A 120 -9.74 0.23 5.18
CA ILE A 120 -9.66 -0.41 3.87
C ILE A 120 -10.93 -1.25 3.68
N GLN A 121 -11.46 -1.25 2.47
CA GLN A 121 -12.63 -1.99 2.08
C GLN A 121 -12.27 -2.99 0.99
N PHE A 122 -12.83 -4.20 1.06
CA PHE A 122 -12.72 -5.22 0.03
C PHE A 122 -14.10 -5.63 -0.45
N LEU A 123 -14.27 -5.76 -1.76
CA LEU A 123 -15.51 -6.27 -2.35
C LEU A 123 -15.48 -7.80 -2.38
N ILE A 124 -16.29 -8.43 -1.54
CA ILE A 124 -16.37 -9.89 -1.38
C ILE A 124 -17.84 -10.30 -1.50
N ASP A 125 -18.14 -11.23 -2.42
CA ASP A 125 -19.52 -11.70 -2.67
C ASP A 125 -20.51 -10.52 -2.83
N ASP A 126 -20.13 -9.54 -3.67
CA ASP A 126 -20.90 -8.32 -3.95
C ASP A 126 -21.18 -7.42 -2.73
N LYS A 127 -20.43 -7.59 -1.65
CA LYS A 127 -20.53 -6.77 -0.45
C LYS A 127 -19.18 -6.12 -0.10
N TRP A 128 -19.25 -4.86 0.27
CA TRP A 128 -18.08 -4.17 0.83
C TRP A 128 -17.87 -4.60 2.28
N ILE A 129 -16.73 -5.21 2.53
CA ILE A 129 -16.27 -5.59 3.88
C ILE A 129 -15.23 -4.59 4.33
N ASN A 130 -15.53 -3.90 5.41
CA ASN A 130 -14.64 -2.91 6.00
C ASN A 130 -13.64 -3.58 6.95
N TYR A 131 -12.42 -3.12 6.89
CA TYR A 131 -11.38 -3.47 7.84
C TYR A 131 -10.69 -2.20 8.35
N GLN A 132 -10.65 -2.03 9.69
CA GLN A 132 -9.95 -0.93 10.33
C GLN A 132 -8.49 -1.34 10.57
N PRO A 133 -7.55 -0.84 9.79
CA PRO A 133 -6.14 -1.12 10.02
C PRO A 133 -5.62 -0.37 11.24
N VAL A 134 -4.53 -0.87 11.80
CA VAL A 134 -3.74 -0.16 12.80
C VAL A 134 -2.31 0.05 12.31
N GLU A 135 -1.57 0.91 12.99
CA GLU A 135 -0.15 1.14 12.65
C GLU A 135 0.67 -0.13 12.80
N ASN A 136 1.64 -0.29 11.91
CA ASN A 136 2.50 -1.46 11.77
C ASN A 136 1.74 -2.75 11.39
N GLU A 137 0.64 -2.63 10.69
CA GLU A 137 0.04 -3.77 9.99
C GLU A 137 0.50 -3.83 8.54
N LEU A 138 0.70 -5.06 8.06
CA LEU A 138 0.88 -5.39 6.66
C LEU A 138 -0.30 -6.24 6.20
N ILE A 139 -1.02 -5.79 5.18
CA ILE A 139 -2.11 -6.54 4.55
C ILE A 139 -1.65 -6.96 3.15
N ILE A 140 -1.71 -8.26 2.84
CA ILE A 140 -1.37 -8.82 1.52
C ILE A 140 -2.62 -9.42 0.91
N PHE A 141 -2.88 -9.13 -0.36
CA PHE A 141 -4.06 -9.62 -1.09
C PHE A 141 -3.79 -9.76 -2.59
N PRO A 142 -4.58 -10.62 -3.29
CA PRO A 142 -4.40 -10.84 -4.72
C PRO A 142 -4.88 -9.64 -5.56
N ASN A 143 -4.38 -9.55 -6.77
CA ASN A 143 -4.64 -8.46 -7.72
C ASN A 143 -6.10 -8.31 -8.15
N TYR A 144 -6.86 -9.41 -8.20
CA TYR A 144 -8.27 -9.41 -8.62
C TYR A 144 -9.23 -8.88 -7.56
N LEU A 145 -8.77 -8.71 -6.32
CA LEU A 145 -9.63 -8.28 -5.24
C LEU A 145 -9.87 -6.77 -5.33
N LYS A 146 -11.10 -6.43 -5.71
CA LYS A 146 -11.52 -5.04 -5.78
C LYS A 146 -11.53 -4.42 -4.39
N HIS A 147 -10.88 -3.29 -4.24
CA HIS A 147 -10.72 -2.64 -2.95
C HIS A 147 -10.80 -1.12 -3.06
N ASN A 148 -10.90 -0.50 -1.91
CA ASN A 148 -11.00 0.95 -1.74
C ASN A 148 -10.55 1.35 -0.35
N THR A 149 -10.34 2.64 -0.11
CA THR A 149 -10.19 3.20 1.24
C THR A 149 -11.36 4.11 1.58
N THR A 150 -11.78 4.12 2.84
CA THR A 150 -12.76 5.10 3.29
C THR A 150 -12.06 6.41 3.67
N LYS A 151 -12.86 7.48 3.76
CA LYS A 151 -12.36 8.80 4.12
C LYS A 151 -11.74 8.78 5.53
N ASN A 152 -10.56 9.35 5.66
CA ASN A 152 -10.00 9.71 6.96
C ASN A 152 -10.65 11.02 7.43
N ASN A 153 -11.40 10.95 8.52
CA ASN A 153 -12.17 12.10 9.04
C ASN A 153 -11.37 13.01 9.99
N THR A 154 -10.04 12.91 9.95
CA THR A 154 -9.15 13.76 10.78
C THR A 154 -8.26 14.63 9.89
N LYS A 155 -7.67 15.68 10.48
CA LYS A 155 -6.65 16.52 9.81
C LYS A 155 -5.27 15.87 9.79
N GLU A 156 -5.07 14.85 10.60
CA GLU A 156 -3.81 14.09 10.63
C GLU A 156 -3.68 13.22 9.39
N TRP A 157 -2.45 13.02 8.94
CA TRP A 157 -2.18 12.23 7.76
C TRP A 157 -2.24 10.73 8.06
N ARG A 158 -3.15 10.03 7.37
CA ARG A 158 -3.02 8.60 7.19
C ARG A 158 -1.96 8.37 6.10
N ILE A 159 -0.96 7.55 6.44
CA ILE A 159 0.13 7.21 5.53
C ILE A 159 0.17 5.70 5.37
N SER A 160 -0.10 5.23 4.17
CA SER A 160 0.06 3.83 3.79
C SER A 160 1.10 3.68 2.69
N ILE A 161 1.89 2.62 2.77
CA ILE A 161 2.86 2.25 1.74
C ILE A 161 2.26 1.10 0.94
N ASN A 162 1.96 1.36 -0.32
CA ASN A 162 1.41 0.38 -1.23
C ASN A 162 2.55 -0.26 -2.01
N MET A 163 2.53 -1.58 -2.10
CA MET A 163 3.54 -2.38 -2.77
C MET A 163 2.87 -3.34 -3.73
N GLU A 164 3.41 -3.43 -4.93
CA GLU A 164 2.89 -4.28 -5.98
C GLU A 164 4.00 -5.16 -6.54
N ILE A 165 3.76 -6.47 -6.62
CA ILE A 165 4.59 -7.37 -7.42
C ILE A 165 4.01 -7.36 -8.83
N MET A 166 4.74 -6.74 -9.75
CA MET A 166 4.31 -6.53 -11.13
C MET A 166 4.28 -7.84 -11.91
N CYS A 167 3.36 -7.91 -12.85
CA CYS A 167 3.28 -9.00 -13.80
C CYS A 167 4.18 -8.68 -15.00
N ASP A 168 5.35 -9.30 -15.10
CA ASP A 168 6.12 -9.29 -16.33
C ASP A 168 5.46 -10.27 -17.32
N TYR A 169 4.43 -9.85 -18.03
CA TYR A 169 3.90 -10.59 -19.16
C TYR A 169 4.90 -10.54 -20.33
N LYS A 170 5.96 -11.28 -20.21
CA LYS A 170 6.67 -11.73 -21.42
C LYS A 170 5.99 -13.02 -21.88
N TRP A 171 5.00 -12.88 -22.74
CA TRP A 171 4.55 -14.02 -23.54
C TRP A 171 5.75 -14.54 -24.30
N ARG A 172 6.23 -15.74 -23.93
CA ARG A 172 7.19 -16.50 -24.71
C ARG A 172 6.47 -17.26 -25.80
#